data_f503d1fe1d68479751236e65debc33af
#
_entry.id   f503d1fe1d68479751236e65debc33af
#
_cell.length_a   1.000
_cell.length_b   1.000
_cell.length_c   1.000
_cell.angle_alpha   90.00
_cell.angle_beta   90.00
_cell.angle_gamma   90.00
#
_symmetry.space_group_name_H-M   'P 1'
#
loop_
_entity.id
_entity.type
_entity.pdbx_description
1 polymer ?
#
loop_
_entity_poly.entity_id
_entity_poly.type
_entity_poly.pdbx_seq_one_letter_code
_entity_poly.pdbx_strand_id
1 'polypeptide(L)'
;MAILLTGVLVGYIALYGVTGSAGETAMLVLWGLAIVNEMRFVYYFTPLAPREALRTEVQKPANTISLMISNVRMTNKKYEQFLQLVLRTDPDIVLINEPNHAWHEHLQPELDKRFPYAIKKPLENTYGMLLYSKFKLLDSEIRFMVEDDIPSFYTVVELPSGLKFDLYTVHPQPPRLMQNTDTREAELLIAAKAVKKSPRPSIVAGDLNDVAWSSTTKLFKQISGMLDPRVGRGFYNTYNAYVPLFRYPLDHVFYDPSFRLVHMERLPKFGSDHFPILITLNYEPKHEEEQQPPKADAEDHEEANELIQEGLEKGEERSEEKEAENGIK
;
A
#
# COMPACT_ATOMS: atom_id res chain seq x y z
N MET A 1 -3.51 14.02 -12.11
CA MET A 1 -3.12 14.59 -13.42
C MET A 1 -4.34 14.98 -14.24
N ALA A 2 -5.31 14.09 -14.50
CA ALA A 2 -6.50 14.38 -15.32
C ALA A 2 -7.24 15.69 -14.98
N ILE A 3 -7.52 15.95 -13.70
CA ILE A 3 -8.21 17.19 -13.25
C ILE A 3 -7.39 18.44 -13.60
N LEU A 4 -6.08 18.40 -13.40
CA LEU A 4 -5.17 19.51 -13.74
C LEU A 4 -5.15 19.76 -15.26
N LEU A 5 -4.98 18.70 -16.06
CA LEU A 5 -5.01 18.79 -17.52
C LEU A 5 -6.32 19.35 -18.02
N THR A 6 -7.45 18.88 -17.48
CA THR A 6 -8.78 19.39 -17.84
C THR A 6 -8.94 20.86 -17.45
N GLY A 7 -8.51 21.24 -16.23
CA GLY A 7 -8.58 22.62 -15.75
C GLY A 7 -7.74 23.59 -16.61
N VAL A 8 -6.53 23.19 -16.99
CA VAL A 8 -5.66 24.01 -17.87
C VAL A 8 -6.27 24.11 -19.29
N LEU A 9 -6.84 23.02 -19.82
CA LEU A 9 -7.50 23.04 -21.12
C LEU A 9 -8.71 24.00 -21.13
N VAL A 10 -9.57 23.88 -20.12
CA VAL A 10 -10.74 24.76 -19.96
C VAL A 10 -10.29 26.22 -19.79
N GLY A 11 -9.29 26.47 -18.96
CA GLY A 11 -8.71 27.80 -18.78
C GLY A 11 -8.15 28.38 -20.06
N TYR A 12 -7.42 27.59 -20.84
CA TYR A 12 -6.90 28.01 -22.15
C TYR A 12 -8.05 28.42 -23.10
N ILE A 13 -9.06 27.56 -23.26
CA ILE A 13 -10.21 27.84 -24.14
C ILE A 13 -10.97 29.08 -23.66
N ALA A 14 -11.17 29.25 -22.37
CA ALA A 14 -11.88 30.40 -21.79
C ALA A 14 -11.11 31.72 -21.96
N LEU A 15 -9.81 31.71 -21.92
CA LEU A 15 -8.98 32.94 -22.01
C LEU A 15 -8.66 33.34 -23.46
N TYR A 16 -8.43 32.38 -24.34
CA TYR A 16 -7.91 32.61 -25.67
C TYR A 16 -8.91 32.29 -26.80
N GLY A 17 -9.96 31.53 -26.46
CA GLY A 17 -10.88 30.97 -27.48
C GLY A 17 -10.23 29.87 -28.31
N VAL A 18 -10.89 29.47 -29.38
CA VAL A 18 -10.35 28.51 -30.36
C VAL A 18 -10.24 29.22 -31.70
N THR A 19 -9.03 29.41 -32.20
CA THR A 19 -8.78 30.13 -33.48
C THR A 19 -8.93 29.22 -34.69
N GLY A 20 -8.92 27.89 -34.51
CA GLY A 20 -9.04 26.90 -35.57
C GLY A 20 -7.79 26.75 -36.45
N SER A 21 -6.65 27.31 -36.03
CA SER A 21 -5.41 27.06 -36.75
C SER A 21 -5.01 25.57 -36.68
N ALA A 22 -4.30 25.09 -37.70
CA ALA A 22 -3.86 23.68 -37.74
C ALA A 22 -3.00 23.30 -36.53
N GLY A 23 -2.13 24.19 -36.08
CA GLY A 23 -1.26 23.98 -34.90
C GLY A 23 -2.06 23.90 -33.59
N GLU A 24 -3.05 24.80 -33.42
CA GLU A 24 -3.91 24.78 -32.25
C GLU A 24 -4.82 23.51 -32.24
N THR A 25 -5.37 23.14 -33.37
CA THR A 25 -6.16 21.93 -33.50
C THR A 25 -5.36 20.70 -33.13
N ALA A 26 -4.11 20.57 -33.61
CA ALA A 26 -3.22 19.48 -33.24
C ALA A 26 -2.93 19.46 -31.73
N MET A 27 -2.65 20.62 -31.13
CA MET A 27 -2.42 20.75 -29.67
C MET A 27 -3.64 20.31 -28.86
N LEU A 28 -4.85 20.75 -29.23
CA LEU A 28 -6.09 20.37 -28.54
C LEU A 28 -6.39 18.87 -28.66
N VAL A 29 -6.11 18.26 -29.83
CA VAL A 29 -6.24 16.81 -30.03
C VAL A 29 -5.26 16.05 -29.13
N LEU A 30 -3.99 16.42 -29.11
CA LEU A 30 -3.00 15.78 -28.24
C LEU A 30 -3.36 15.92 -26.75
N TRP A 31 -3.87 17.08 -26.37
CA TRP A 31 -4.34 17.30 -24.99
C TRP A 31 -5.56 16.43 -24.66
N GLY A 32 -6.53 16.36 -25.57
CA GLY A 32 -7.68 15.46 -25.43
C GLY A 32 -7.27 14.01 -25.28
N LEU A 33 -6.30 13.54 -26.09
CA LEU A 33 -5.76 12.19 -25.98
C LEU A 33 -5.06 11.95 -24.63
N ALA A 34 -4.31 12.92 -24.12
CA ALA A 34 -3.69 12.84 -22.80
C ALA A 34 -4.74 12.73 -21.68
N ILE A 35 -5.82 13.53 -21.74
CA ILE A 35 -6.93 13.44 -20.78
C ILE A 35 -7.61 12.07 -20.86
N VAL A 36 -7.90 11.55 -22.06
CA VAL A 36 -8.50 10.23 -22.25
C VAL A 36 -7.60 9.13 -21.68
N ASN A 37 -6.29 9.23 -21.92
CA ASN A 37 -5.34 8.28 -21.36
C ASN A 37 -5.34 8.30 -19.81
N GLU A 38 -5.36 9.47 -19.18
CA GLU A 38 -5.46 9.59 -17.72
C GLU A 38 -6.81 9.08 -17.18
N MET A 39 -7.92 9.38 -17.90
CA MET A 39 -9.25 8.92 -17.53
C MET A 39 -9.38 7.41 -17.55
N ARG A 40 -8.61 6.71 -18.38
CA ARG A 40 -8.55 5.25 -18.40
C ARG A 40 -8.09 4.68 -17.04
N PHE A 41 -7.06 5.27 -16.40
CA PHE A 41 -6.62 4.87 -15.07
C PHE A 41 -7.65 5.22 -13.98
N VAL A 42 -8.26 6.41 -14.08
CA VAL A 42 -9.31 6.84 -13.16
C VAL A 42 -10.51 5.90 -13.20
N TYR A 43 -10.90 5.44 -14.41
CA TYR A 43 -12.07 4.56 -14.61
C TYR A 43 -12.03 3.31 -13.74
N TYR A 44 -10.85 2.63 -13.64
CA TYR A 44 -10.72 1.39 -12.87
C TYR A 44 -11.07 1.55 -11.38
N PHE A 45 -10.87 2.74 -10.83
CA PHE A 45 -11.17 3.05 -9.43
C PHE A 45 -12.52 3.73 -9.23
N THR A 46 -13.37 3.76 -10.25
CA THR A 46 -14.74 4.27 -10.12
C THR A 46 -15.74 3.15 -9.89
N PRO A 47 -16.92 3.44 -9.30
CA PRO A 47 -18.00 2.44 -9.19
C PRO A 47 -18.57 1.96 -10.54
N LEU A 48 -18.16 2.56 -11.67
CA LEU A 48 -18.55 2.17 -13.02
C LEU A 48 -17.71 1.00 -13.56
N ALA A 49 -16.53 0.78 -13.03
CA ALA A 49 -15.69 -0.35 -13.39
C ALA A 49 -16.16 -1.65 -12.72
N PRO A 50 -15.94 -2.81 -13.35
CA PRO A 50 -16.15 -4.09 -12.70
C PRO A 50 -15.33 -4.19 -11.41
N ARG A 51 -15.90 -4.79 -10.38
CA ARG A 51 -15.22 -5.03 -9.13
C ARG A 51 -14.26 -6.21 -9.27
N GLU A 52 -13.01 -6.00 -8.92
CA GLU A 52 -12.01 -7.06 -8.95
C GLU A 52 -12.18 -8.01 -7.75
N ALA A 53 -12.34 -7.44 -6.57
CA ALA A 53 -12.54 -8.17 -5.33
C ALA A 53 -14.04 -8.25 -4.99
N LEU A 54 -14.56 -9.44 -4.71
CA LEU A 54 -15.97 -9.62 -4.38
C LEU A 54 -16.25 -9.37 -2.88
N ARG A 55 -17.50 -9.06 -2.56
CA ARG A 55 -17.94 -8.95 -1.17
C ARG A 55 -18.33 -10.32 -0.64
N THR A 56 -18.14 -10.53 0.66
CA THR A 56 -18.70 -11.70 1.36
C THR A 56 -20.23 -11.64 1.34
N GLU A 57 -20.85 -12.78 1.14
CA GLU A 57 -22.29 -12.93 1.27
C GLU A 57 -22.67 -13.36 2.70
N VAL A 58 -21.82 -14.17 3.34
CA VAL A 58 -22.04 -14.70 4.69
C VAL A 58 -20.78 -14.53 5.53
N GLN A 59 -20.77 -13.51 6.36
CA GLN A 59 -19.66 -13.27 7.27
C GLN A 59 -19.62 -14.33 8.38
N LYS A 60 -18.44 -14.94 8.57
CA LYS A 60 -18.17 -15.89 9.66
C LYS A 60 -17.19 -15.24 10.64
N PRO A 61 -17.61 -14.85 11.85
CA PRO A 61 -16.74 -14.14 12.80
C PRO A 61 -15.40 -14.83 13.06
N ALA A 62 -15.38 -16.18 13.12
CA ALA A 62 -14.14 -16.93 13.32
C ALA A 62 -13.16 -16.91 12.12
N ASN A 63 -13.63 -16.50 10.93
CA ASN A 63 -12.84 -16.36 9.71
C ASN A 63 -12.63 -14.89 9.31
N THR A 64 -13.15 -13.96 10.10
CA THR A 64 -13.08 -12.53 9.79
C THR A 64 -11.86 -11.92 10.44
N ILE A 65 -11.22 -10.99 9.74
CA ILE A 65 -10.10 -10.19 10.22
C ILE A 65 -10.30 -8.74 9.83
N SER A 66 -10.07 -7.83 10.76
CA SER A 66 -9.97 -6.39 10.52
C SER A 66 -8.54 -5.91 10.69
N LEU A 67 -8.02 -5.22 9.67
CA LEU A 67 -6.66 -4.68 9.62
C LEU A 67 -6.74 -3.16 9.47
N MET A 68 -6.13 -2.44 10.39
CA MET A 68 -5.92 -1.00 10.31
C MET A 68 -4.46 -0.72 9.93
N ILE A 69 -4.25 0.10 8.91
CA ILE A 69 -2.93 0.58 8.47
C ILE A 69 -2.86 2.07 8.68
N SER A 70 -1.75 2.55 9.21
CA SER A 70 -1.53 3.98 9.42
C SER A 70 -0.05 4.32 9.33
N ASN A 71 0.31 5.20 8.42
CA ASN A 71 1.55 5.96 8.53
C ASN A 71 1.32 7.09 9.55
N VAL A 72 2.04 7.05 10.68
CA VAL A 72 1.84 8.03 11.77
C VAL A 72 2.65 9.30 11.54
N ARG A 73 3.55 9.31 10.59
CA ARG A 73 4.56 10.33 10.34
C ARG A 73 5.43 10.56 11.59
N MET A 74 6.66 10.17 11.54
CA MET A 74 7.60 10.18 12.68
C MET A 74 7.62 11.51 13.46
N THR A 75 7.52 12.65 12.75
CA THR A 75 7.53 14.00 13.36
C THR A 75 6.21 14.43 13.98
N ASN A 76 5.11 13.70 13.74
CA ASN A 76 3.81 13.98 14.34
C ASN A 76 3.80 13.53 15.82
N LYS A 77 3.25 14.35 16.71
CA LYS A 77 3.21 14.11 18.16
C LYS A 77 1.77 13.90 18.70
N LYS A 78 0.83 13.57 17.82
CA LYS A 78 -0.59 13.37 18.20
C LYS A 78 -0.84 11.91 18.66
N TYR A 79 0.03 11.41 19.54
CA TYR A 79 0.00 10.02 20.05
C TYR A 79 -1.37 9.64 20.63
N GLU A 80 -1.91 10.48 21.52
CA GLU A 80 -3.20 10.22 22.17
C GLU A 80 -4.36 10.19 21.16
N GLN A 81 -4.36 11.09 20.17
CA GLN A 81 -5.42 11.11 19.15
C GLN A 81 -5.39 9.83 18.31
N PHE A 82 -4.21 9.33 17.97
CA PHE A 82 -4.04 8.06 17.27
C PHE A 82 -4.48 6.89 18.14
N LEU A 83 -4.01 6.83 19.41
CA LEU A 83 -4.40 5.80 20.35
C LEU A 83 -5.92 5.71 20.52
N GLN A 84 -6.60 6.85 20.72
CA GLN A 84 -8.05 6.90 20.81
C GLN A 84 -8.75 6.46 19.52
N LEU A 85 -8.14 6.72 18.36
CA LEU A 85 -8.66 6.22 17.10
C LEU A 85 -8.56 4.69 17.03
N VAL A 86 -7.41 4.09 17.37
CA VAL A 86 -7.22 2.63 17.43
C VAL A 86 -8.21 1.99 18.40
N LEU A 87 -8.35 2.54 19.61
CA LEU A 87 -9.23 1.99 20.65
C LEU A 87 -10.72 2.03 20.26
N ARG A 88 -11.16 3.08 19.57
CA ARG A 88 -12.54 3.20 19.07
C ARG A 88 -12.82 2.31 17.87
N THR A 89 -11.85 2.17 16.98
CA THR A 89 -11.98 1.34 15.78
C THR A 89 -11.92 -0.15 16.14
N ASP A 90 -11.14 -0.49 17.16
CA ASP A 90 -10.93 -1.83 17.73
C ASP A 90 -10.59 -2.91 16.69
N PRO A 91 -9.64 -2.67 15.77
CA PRO A 91 -9.28 -3.64 14.75
C PRO A 91 -8.63 -4.89 15.38
N ASP A 92 -8.54 -5.97 14.62
CA ASP A 92 -7.85 -7.19 15.05
C ASP A 92 -6.34 -7.08 14.89
N ILE A 93 -5.90 -6.37 13.86
CA ILE A 93 -4.49 -6.07 13.60
C ILE A 93 -4.32 -4.57 13.33
N VAL A 94 -3.23 -3.98 13.87
CA VAL A 94 -2.81 -2.61 13.61
C VAL A 94 -1.39 -2.62 13.06
N LEU A 95 -1.22 -2.12 11.84
CA LEU A 95 0.08 -1.84 11.23
C LEU A 95 0.35 -0.34 11.32
N ILE A 96 1.49 0.01 11.89
CA ILE A 96 1.93 1.40 12.08
C ILE A 96 3.25 1.60 11.35
N ASN A 97 3.26 2.48 10.35
CA ASN A 97 4.44 2.89 9.61
C ASN A 97 4.97 4.22 10.14
N GLU A 98 6.28 4.44 10.07
CA GLU A 98 7.03 5.58 10.57
C GLU A 98 6.99 5.82 12.10
N PRO A 99 6.79 4.83 12.97
CA PRO A 99 6.93 5.05 14.40
C PRO A 99 8.42 5.07 14.79
N ASN A 100 8.83 6.10 15.51
CA ASN A 100 10.09 6.12 16.22
C ASN A 100 9.94 5.61 17.67
N HIS A 101 11.00 5.67 18.47
CA HIS A 101 10.97 5.22 19.86
C HIS A 101 9.93 5.99 20.68
N ALA A 102 9.78 7.31 20.47
CA ALA A 102 8.77 8.10 21.18
C ALA A 102 7.34 7.64 20.87
N TRP A 103 7.02 7.31 19.62
CA TRP A 103 5.74 6.70 19.25
C TRP A 103 5.52 5.37 19.94
N HIS A 104 6.53 4.49 19.91
CA HIS A 104 6.46 3.19 20.57
C HIS A 104 6.22 3.31 22.08
N GLU A 105 6.98 4.15 22.78
CA GLU A 105 6.85 4.37 24.22
C GLU A 105 5.47 4.91 24.63
N HIS A 106 4.86 5.80 23.84
CA HIS A 106 3.54 6.33 24.13
C HIS A 106 2.41 5.33 23.86
N LEU A 107 2.55 4.49 22.84
CA LEU A 107 1.49 3.54 22.45
C LEU A 107 1.53 2.23 23.23
N GLN A 108 2.73 1.76 23.56
CA GLN A 108 2.96 0.45 24.17
C GLN A 108 2.11 0.18 25.42
N PRO A 109 1.97 1.09 26.42
CA PRO A 109 1.27 0.78 27.67
C PRO A 109 -0.19 0.38 27.47
N GLU A 110 -0.86 0.90 26.45
CA GLU A 110 -2.26 0.60 26.15
C GLU A 110 -2.41 -0.47 25.08
N LEU A 111 -1.57 -0.45 24.03
CA LEU A 111 -1.67 -1.43 22.96
C LEU A 111 -1.24 -2.84 23.41
N ASP A 112 -0.21 -3.00 24.24
CA ASP A 112 0.21 -4.30 24.74
C ASP A 112 -0.85 -4.98 25.62
N LYS A 113 -1.73 -4.20 26.28
CA LYS A 113 -2.88 -4.75 27.03
C LYS A 113 -3.96 -5.34 26.12
N ARG A 114 -4.14 -4.73 24.95
CA ARG A 114 -5.23 -5.06 24.03
C ARG A 114 -4.81 -6.04 22.94
N PHE A 115 -3.56 -6.00 22.54
CA PHE A 115 -2.97 -6.81 21.48
C PHE A 115 -1.85 -7.68 22.06
N PRO A 116 -2.14 -8.94 22.42
CA PRO A 116 -1.16 -9.79 23.10
C PRO A 116 0.01 -10.23 22.23
N TYR A 117 -0.06 -10.00 20.92
CA TYR A 117 1.00 -10.36 19.96
C TYR A 117 1.46 -9.11 19.21
N ALA A 118 2.78 -8.95 19.05
CA ALA A 118 3.34 -7.81 18.32
C ALA A 118 4.70 -8.13 17.70
N ILE A 119 5.01 -7.45 16.59
CA ILE A 119 6.36 -7.31 16.01
C ILE A 119 6.70 -5.83 16.06
N LYS A 120 7.87 -5.48 16.61
CA LYS A 120 8.21 -4.08 16.91
C LYS A 120 9.62 -3.75 16.41
N LYS A 121 9.72 -2.76 15.54
CA LYS A 121 10.99 -2.19 15.04
C LYS A 121 10.85 -0.66 14.91
N PRO A 122 10.78 0.09 16.03
CA PRO A 122 10.79 1.55 15.96
C PRO A 122 12.17 2.03 15.51
N LEU A 123 12.23 3.04 14.62
CA LEU A 123 13.46 3.58 14.05
C LEU A 123 13.37 5.11 13.94
N GLU A 124 14.53 5.79 14.01
CA GLU A 124 14.61 7.26 13.88
C GLU A 124 14.87 7.72 12.43
N ASN A 125 14.75 6.82 11.45
CA ASN A 125 15.02 7.06 10.03
C ASN A 125 13.78 7.13 9.14
N THR A 126 12.57 7.27 9.71
CA THR A 126 11.25 7.23 9.04
C THR A 126 10.79 5.85 8.56
N TYR A 127 11.60 4.79 8.69
CA TYR A 127 11.23 3.43 8.28
C TYR A 127 10.85 2.51 9.44
N GLY A 128 10.68 3.05 10.65
CA GLY A 128 10.16 2.28 11.77
C GLY A 128 8.83 1.60 11.43
N MET A 129 8.58 0.43 12.04
CA MET A 129 7.35 -0.32 11.84
C MET A 129 6.93 -1.01 13.13
N LEU A 130 5.62 -1.00 13.44
CA LEU A 130 5.03 -1.75 14.53
C LEU A 130 3.81 -2.50 14.01
N LEU A 131 3.70 -3.78 14.35
CA LEU A 131 2.55 -4.62 14.08
C LEU A 131 2.00 -5.12 15.42
N TYR A 132 0.75 -4.82 15.72
CA TYR A 132 0.02 -5.30 16.89
C TYR A 132 -1.12 -6.20 16.46
N SER A 133 -1.36 -7.32 17.13
CA SER A 133 -2.38 -8.30 16.78
C SER A 133 -3.11 -8.88 17.99
N LYS A 134 -4.44 -9.03 17.89
CA LYS A 134 -5.24 -9.85 18.79
C LYS A 134 -5.08 -11.34 18.53
N PHE A 135 -4.69 -11.69 17.29
CA PHE A 135 -4.49 -13.07 16.84
C PHE A 135 -3.04 -13.50 16.97
N LYS A 136 -2.82 -14.80 17.13
CA LYS A 136 -1.46 -15.35 17.20
C LYS A 136 -0.66 -15.03 15.95
N LEU A 137 0.56 -14.57 16.17
CA LEU A 137 1.58 -14.39 15.15
C LEU A 137 2.60 -15.53 15.29
N LEU A 138 2.73 -16.32 14.24
CA LEU A 138 3.63 -17.48 14.19
C LEU A 138 4.73 -17.21 13.17
N ASP A 139 5.90 -17.82 13.36
CA ASP A 139 7.02 -17.74 12.41
C ASP A 139 7.34 -16.28 12.00
N SER A 140 7.32 -15.37 12.98
CA SER A 140 7.49 -13.93 12.74
C SER A 140 8.95 -13.58 12.45
N GLU A 141 9.17 -12.83 11.37
CA GLU A 141 10.48 -12.40 10.90
C GLU A 141 10.48 -10.90 10.60
N ILE A 142 11.58 -10.23 10.94
CA ILE A 142 11.91 -8.90 10.43
C ILE A 142 12.92 -9.11 9.30
N ARG A 143 12.55 -8.68 8.10
CA ARG A 143 13.36 -8.84 6.88
C ARG A 143 13.83 -7.49 6.39
N PHE A 144 15.01 -7.48 5.78
CA PHE A 144 15.59 -6.36 5.06
C PHE A 144 15.82 -6.84 3.64
N MET A 145 14.89 -6.53 2.74
CA MET A 145 14.81 -7.18 1.43
C MET A 145 15.76 -6.57 0.39
N VAL A 146 15.97 -5.26 0.47
CA VAL A 146 16.82 -4.51 -0.47
C VAL A 146 17.80 -3.60 0.26
N GLU A 147 17.32 -2.80 1.22
CA GLU A 147 18.18 -1.90 2.02
C GLU A 147 18.20 -2.39 3.47
N ASP A 148 19.36 -2.32 4.14
CA ASP A 148 19.64 -2.87 5.47
C ASP A 148 19.00 -2.08 6.64
N ASP A 149 18.49 -0.89 6.36
CA ASP A 149 17.80 -0.01 7.31
C ASP A 149 16.30 0.17 7.04
N ILE A 150 15.74 -0.56 6.06
CA ILE A 150 14.31 -0.57 5.72
C ILE A 150 13.70 -1.94 6.06
N PRO A 151 13.06 -2.08 7.23
CA PRO A 151 12.46 -3.35 7.64
C PRO A 151 11.14 -3.61 6.95
N SER A 152 10.89 -4.86 6.61
CA SER A 152 9.59 -5.43 6.32
C SER A 152 9.29 -6.55 7.31
N PHE A 153 8.00 -6.84 7.58
CA PHE A 153 7.64 -7.94 8.46
C PHE A 153 6.96 -9.04 7.68
N TYR A 154 7.29 -10.26 8.08
CA TYR A 154 6.57 -11.46 7.68
C TYR A 154 6.08 -12.19 8.92
N THR A 155 4.87 -12.69 8.90
CA THR A 155 4.33 -13.55 9.95
C THR A 155 3.17 -14.39 9.43
N VAL A 156 2.95 -15.53 10.05
CA VAL A 156 1.74 -16.34 9.85
C VAL A 156 0.72 -15.96 10.91
N VAL A 157 -0.45 -15.53 10.48
CA VAL A 157 -1.57 -15.18 11.37
C VAL A 157 -2.51 -16.38 11.49
N GLU A 158 -2.83 -16.79 12.73
CA GLU A 158 -3.80 -17.84 13.02
C GLU A 158 -5.13 -17.22 13.44
N LEU A 159 -6.17 -17.41 12.60
CA LEU A 159 -7.54 -16.97 12.88
C LEU A 159 -8.19 -17.77 14.01
N PRO A 160 -9.25 -17.26 14.66
CA PRO A 160 -9.99 -18.01 15.69
C PRO A 160 -10.54 -19.37 15.22
N SER A 161 -10.75 -19.54 13.92
CA SER A 161 -11.14 -20.82 13.31
C SER A 161 -10.01 -21.86 13.22
N GLY A 162 -8.75 -21.46 13.53
CA GLY A 162 -7.55 -22.27 13.30
C GLY A 162 -6.99 -22.19 11.88
N LEU A 163 -7.66 -21.49 10.96
CA LEU A 163 -7.14 -21.23 9.62
C LEU A 163 -5.95 -20.25 9.70
N LYS A 164 -4.99 -20.42 8.79
CA LYS A 164 -3.75 -19.64 8.78
C LYS A 164 -3.55 -18.97 7.43
N PHE A 165 -3.00 -17.75 7.47
CA PHE A 165 -2.58 -17.01 6.29
C PHE A 165 -1.27 -16.28 6.54
N ASP A 166 -0.56 -15.94 5.47
CA ASP A 166 0.69 -15.18 5.54
C ASP A 166 0.39 -13.69 5.47
N LEU A 167 0.95 -12.92 6.38
CA LEU A 167 0.90 -11.46 6.39
C LEU A 167 2.29 -10.91 6.09
N TYR A 168 2.40 -10.17 5.00
CA TYR A 168 3.57 -9.40 4.62
C TYR A 168 3.27 -7.93 4.83
N THR A 169 4.12 -7.22 5.56
CA THR A 169 3.99 -5.77 5.71
C THR A 169 5.24 -5.10 5.18
N VAL A 170 5.05 -4.11 4.32
CA VAL A 170 6.12 -3.42 3.61
C VAL A 170 5.96 -1.90 3.70
N HIS A 171 7.08 -1.22 3.79
CA HIS A 171 7.15 0.24 3.76
C HIS A 171 8.43 0.68 3.04
N PRO A 172 8.48 0.50 1.71
CA PRO A 172 9.65 0.81 0.92
C PRO A 172 9.88 2.32 0.83
N GLN A 173 11.06 2.70 0.34
CA GLN A 173 11.49 4.08 0.26
C GLN A 173 10.55 4.94 -0.62
N PRO A 174 10.13 6.16 -0.17
CA PRO A 174 9.37 7.07 -0.99
C PRO A 174 10.20 7.60 -2.17
N PRO A 175 9.57 7.89 -3.33
CA PRO A 175 10.25 8.53 -4.44
C PRO A 175 10.74 9.92 -4.02
N ARG A 176 12.03 10.19 -4.20
CA ARG A 176 12.62 11.52 -3.97
C ARG A 176 12.98 12.16 -5.29
N LEU A 177 12.95 13.50 -5.33
CA LEU A 177 13.42 14.25 -6.49
C LEU A 177 14.85 13.83 -6.84
N MET A 178 15.06 13.42 -8.10
CA MET A 178 16.34 12.97 -8.66
C MET A 178 16.89 11.62 -8.09
N GLN A 179 16.09 10.85 -7.37
CA GLN A 179 16.42 9.49 -6.98
C GLN A 179 15.54 8.50 -7.72
N ASN A 180 16.14 7.41 -8.19
CA ASN A 180 15.42 6.31 -8.83
C ASN A 180 14.51 5.59 -7.84
N THR A 181 13.48 4.96 -8.37
CA THR A 181 12.50 4.16 -7.61
C THR A 181 12.89 2.68 -7.53
N ASP A 182 14.06 2.32 -8.03
CA ASP A 182 14.51 0.95 -8.29
C ASP A 182 14.46 0.07 -7.02
N THR A 183 14.96 0.58 -5.87
CA THR A 183 14.94 -0.16 -4.60
C THR A 183 13.52 -0.41 -4.09
N ARG A 184 12.60 0.57 -4.25
CA ARG A 184 11.18 0.41 -3.91
C ARG A 184 10.51 -0.64 -4.79
N GLU A 185 10.75 -0.58 -6.10
CA GLU A 185 10.17 -1.50 -7.08
C GLU A 185 10.65 -2.92 -6.83
N ALA A 186 11.95 -3.10 -6.57
CA ALA A 186 12.52 -4.39 -6.20
C ALA A 186 11.89 -4.95 -4.91
N GLU A 187 11.73 -4.14 -3.86
CA GLU A 187 11.14 -4.58 -2.59
C GLU A 187 9.71 -5.10 -2.80
N LEU A 188 8.90 -4.38 -3.57
CA LEU A 188 7.53 -4.79 -3.89
C LEU A 188 7.50 -6.09 -4.70
N LEU A 189 8.37 -6.23 -5.71
CA LEU A 189 8.41 -7.42 -6.56
C LEU A 189 9.02 -8.65 -5.85
N ILE A 190 9.95 -8.46 -4.92
CA ILE A 190 10.43 -9.54 -4.03
C ILE A 190 9.27 -10.03 -3.16
N ALA A 191 8.48 -9.12 -2.56
CA ALA A 191 7.30 -9.49 -1.81
C ALA A 191 6.26 -10.22 -2.69
N ALA A 192 6.01 -9.76 -3.93
CA ALA A 192 5.12 -10.42 -4.88
C ALA A 192 5.54 -11.87 -5.17
N LYS A 193 6.85 -12.11 -5.40
CA LYS A 193 7.39 -13.46 -5.63
C LYS A 193 7.32 -14.34 -4.37
N ALA A 194 7.51 -13.75 -3.19
CA ALA A 194 7.37 -14.48 -1.93
C ALA A 194 5.93 -14.94 -1.72
N VAL A 195 4.95 -14.06 -1.96
CA VAL A 195 3.52 -14.38 -1.94
C VAL A 195 3.20 -15.50 -2.91
N LYS A 196 3.65 -15.40 -4.17
CA LYS A 196 3.37 -16.41 -5.21
C LYS A 196 3.89 -17.80 -4.85
N LYS A 197 4.97 -17.87 -4.09
CA LYS A 197 5.58 -19.13 -3.63
C LYS A 197 4.98 -19.66 -2.32
N SER A 198 4.18 -18.86 -1.64
CA SER A 198 3.58 -19.28 -0.37
C SER A 198 2.59 -20.42 -0.59
N PRO A 199 2.62 -21.45 0.28
CA PRO A 199 1.60 -22.50 0.27
C PRO A 199 0.28 -22.06 0.95
N ARG A 200 0.24 -20.89 1.54
CA ARG A 200 -0.91 -20.32 2.25
C ARG A 200 -1.43 -19.08 1.53
N PRO A 201 -2.73 -18.77 1.66
CA PRO A 201 -3.25 -17.49 1.22
C PRO A 201 -2.53 -16.35 1.95
N SER A 202 -2.40 -15.22 1.28
CA SER A 202 -1.56 -14.13 1.78
C SER A 202 -2.31 -12.79 1.77
N ILE A 203 -1.90 -11.89 2.66
CA ILE A 203 -2.24 -10.48 2.66
C ILE A 203 -0.93 -9.70 2.60
N VAL A 204 -0.83 -8.71 1.70
CA VAL A 204 0.26 -7.72 1.67
C VAL A 204 -0.32 -6.37 2.03
N ALA A 205 0.27 -5.69 3.01
CA ALA A 205 -0.24 -4.45 3.55
C ALA A 205 0.88 -3.47 3.88
N GLY A 206 0.63 -2.17 3.74
CA GLY A 206 1.56 -1.12 4.13
C GLY A 206 1.42 0.16 3.33
N ASP A 207 2.24 1.14 3.67
CA ASP A 207 2.48 2.31 2.85
C ASP A 207 3.52 1.94 1.77
N LEU A 208 3.06 1.69 0.57
CA LEU A 208 3.94 1.25 -0.52
C LEU A 208 4.69 2.42 -1.18
N ASN A 209 4.40 3.65 -0.78
CA ASN A 209 4.96 4.84 -1.42
C ASN A 209 4.83 4.85 -2.95
N ASP A 210 3.79 4.17 -3.43
CA ASP A 210 3.45 4.04 -4.84
C ASP A 210 1.95 4.22 -5.05
N VAL A 211 1.55 4.65 -6.24
CA VAL A 211 0.12 4.84 -6.53
C VAL A 211 -0.50 3.56 -7.06
N ALA A 212 -1.80 3.37 -6.79
CA ALA A 212 -2.53 2.15 -7.17
C ALA A 212 -2.54 1.83 -8.68
N TRP A 213 -2.22 2.80 -9.52
CA TRP A 213 -2.22 2.69 -10.99
C TRP A 213 -0.83 2.73 -11.62
N SER A 214 0.23 2.62 -10.83
CA SER A 214 1.60 2.54 -11.36
C SER A 214 1.86 1.24 -12.12
N SER A 215 2.88 1.23 -12.95
CA SER A 215 3.39 0.02 -13.62
C SER A 215 3.81 -1.03 -12.59
N THR A 216 4.55 -0.60 -11.56
CA THR A 216 5.05 -1.50 -10.50
C THR A 216 3.92 -2.13 -9.70
N THR A 217 2.90 -1.34 -9.27
CA THR A 217 1.73 -1.90 -8.58
C THR A 217 0.95 -2.86 -9.47
N LYS A 218 0.84 -2.58 -10.78
CA LYS A 218 0.22 -3.50 -11.74
C LYS A 218 1.02 -4.81 -11.84
N LEU A 219 2.33 -4.70 -12.04
CA LEU A 219 3.23 -5.85 -12.15
C LEU A 219 3.24 -6.68 -10.86
N PHE A 220 3.27 -6.03 -9.68
CA PHE A 220 3.11 -6.67 -8.37
C PHE A 220 1.86 -7.56 -8.34
N LYS A 221 0.71 -7.04 -8.77
CA LYS A 221 -0.55 -7.78 -8.78
C LYS A 221 -0.53 -8.95 -9.76
N GLN A 222 0.07 -8.79 -10.94
CA GLN A 222 0.20 -9.85 -11.94
C GLN A 222 1.09 -11.00 -11.43
N ILE A 223 2.25 -10.67 -10.84
CA ILE A 223 3.19 -11.66 -10.30
C ILE A 223 2.61 -12.37 -9.08
N SER A 224 2.04 -11.63 -8.13
CA SER A 224 1.50 -12.19 -6.89
C SER A 224 0.17 -12.92 -7.09
N GLY A 225 -0.64 -12.52 -8.08
CA GLY A 225 -2.01 -12.98 -8.23
C GLY A 225 -2.97 -12.43 -7.18
N MET A 226 -2.65 -11.29 -6.56
CA MET A 226 -3.48 -10.67 -5.52
C MET A 226 -4.51 -9.70 -6.08
N LEU A 227 -5.57 -9.49 -5.30
CA LEU A 227 -6.68 -8.59 -5.61
C LEU A 227 -6.49 -7.23 -4.94
N ASP A 228 -6.93 -6.17 -5.62
CA ASP A 228 -7.05 -4.82 -5.07
C ASP A 228 -8.53 -4.51 -4.75
N PRO A 229 -8.90 -4.35 -3.48
CA PRO A 229 -10.28 -4.06 -3.08
C PRO A 229 -10.82 -2.72 -3.58
N ARG A 230 -9.96 -1.80 -4.02
CA ARG A 230 -10.33 -0.46 -4.50
C ARG A 230 -10.91 -0.48 -5.91
N VAL A 231 -10.51 -1.44 -6.74
CA VAL A 231 -10.98 -1.55 -8.14
C VAL A 231 -12.49 -1.71 -8.16
N GLY A 232 -13.17 -0.83 -8.92
CA GLY A 232 -14.63 -0.78 -9.01
C GLY A 232 -15.33 -0.22 -7.76
N ARG A 233 -14.58 0.47 -6.83
CA ARG A 233 -15.17 1.02 -5.60
C ARG A 233 -14.77 2.45 -5.26
N GLY A 234 -13.51 2.82 -5.51
CA GLY A 234 -13.00 4.15 -5.18
C GLY A 234 -11.49 4.15 -4.95
N PHE A 235 -10.91 5.33 -4.89
CA PHE A 235 -9.45 5.49 -4.71
C PHE A 235 -9.00 5.23 -3.27
N TYR A 236 -9.83 5.55 -2.28
CA TYR A 236 -9.47 5.51 -0.86
C TYR A 236 -8.14 6.22 -0.58
N ASN A 237 -7.98 7.42 -1.16
CA ASN A 237 -6.73 8.18 -1.06
C ASN A 237 -6.33 8.43 0.40
N THR A 238 -5.15 7.96 0.78
CA THR A 238 -4.63 8.08 2.13
C THR A 238 -3.68 9.25 2.30
N TYR A 239 -2.88 9.56 1.31
CA TYR A 239 -1.96 10.70 1.24
C TYR A 239 -2.48 11.71 0.20
N ASN A 240 -2.44 13.02 0.32
CA ASN A 240 -2.03 13.88 1.40
C ASN A 240 -3.25 14.35 2.23
N ALA A 241 -3.23 14.16 3.55
CA ALA A 241 -4.35 14.51 4.43
C ALA A 241 -4.55 16.01 4.57
N TYR A 242 -3.51 16.82 4.28
CA TYR A 242 -3.57 18.28 4.41
C TYR A 242 -4.06 18.96 3.13
N VAL A 243 -3.73 18.42 1.95
CA VAL A 243 -4.00 19.08 0.67
C VAL A 243 -4.96 18.24 -0.17
N PRO A 244 -6.29 18.58 -0.18
CA PRO A 244 -7.31 17.76 -0.85
C PRO A 244 -7.08 17.51 -2.34
N LEU A 245 -6.48 18.44 -3.07
CA LEU A 245 -6.23 18.33 -4.51
C LEU A 245 -5.05 17.40 -4.87
N PHE A 246 -4.18 17.11 -3.88
CA PHE A 246 -2.99 16.28 -4.07
C PHE A 246 -3.09 15.01 -3.21
N ARG A 247 -4.21 14.30 -3.32
CA ARG A 247 -4.44 13.05 -2.60
C ARG A 247 -4.18 11.85 -3.47
N TYR A 248 -3.39 10.91 -2.94
CA TYR A 248 -2.99 9.67 -3.60
C TYR A 248 -3.24 8.46 -2.69
N PRO A 249 -3.56 7.28 -3.25
CA PRO A 249 -3.70 6.03 -2.48
C PRO A 249 -2.31 5.37 -2.35
N LEU A 250 -1.55 5.71 -1.29
CA LEU A 250 -0.21 5.17 -1.03
C LEU A 250 -0.22 4.00 -0.05
N ASP A 251 -1.22 3.94 0.84
CA ASP A 251 -1.42 2.81 1.74
C ASP A 251 -2.29 1.75 1.06
N HIS A 252 -1.78 0.53 0.97
CA HIS A 252 -2.38 -0.55 0.20
C HIS A 252 -2.68 -1.76 1.07
N VAL A 253 -3.72 -2.50 0.70
CA VAL A 253 -3.96 -3.87 1.14
C VAL A 253 -4.32 -4.69 -0.08
N PHE A 254 -3.45 -5.62 -0.42
CA PHE A 254 -3.71 -6.65 -1.42
C PHE A 254 -3.92 -7.99 -0.73
N TYR A 255 -4.77 -8.83 -1.26
CA TYR A 255 -5.06 -10.11 -0.67
C TYR A 255 -5.37 -11.20 -1.69
N ASP A 256 -5.14 -12.42 -1.25
CA ASP A 256 -5.40 -13.63 -2.00
C ASP A 256 -6.90 -13.80 -2.35
N PRO A 257 -7.26 -14.36 -3.51
CA PRO A 257 -8.65 -14.58 -3.92
C PRO A 257 -9.50 -15.40 -2.95
N SER A 258 -8.91 -16.13 -2.01
CA SER A 258 -9.64 -16.83 -0.95
C SER A 258 -10.22 -15.91 0.13
N PHE A 259 -9.87 -14.61 0.12
CA PHE A 259 -10.51 -13.61 0.96
C PHE A 259 -11.59 -12.84 0.19
N ARG A 260 -12.66 -12.47 0.91
CA ARG A 260 -13.71 -11.57 0.42
C ARG A 260 -13.82 -10.32 1.28
N LEU A 261 -14.14 -9.22 0.63
CA LEU A 261 -14.29 -7.93 1.29
C LEU A 261 -15.58 -7.89 2.11
N VAL A 262 -15.46 -7.59 3.40
CA VAL A 262 -16.60 -7.24 4.27
C VAL A 262 -16.79 -5.73 4.25
N HIS A 263 -15.74 -4.98 4.62
CA HIS A 263 -15.76 -3.53 4.73
C HIS A 263 -14.40 -2.92 4.41
N MET A 264 -14.40 -1.70 3.90
CA MET A 264 -13.20 -0.90 3.70
C MET A 264 -13.56 0.57 3.85
N GLU A 265 -12.80 1.30 4.65
CA GLU A 265 -13.00 2.73 4.85
C GLU A 265 -11.70 3.47 5.15
N ARG A 266 -11.67 4.74 4.78
CA ARG A 266 -10.64 5.68 5.18
C ARG A 266 -11.09 6.35 6.49
N LEU A 267 -10.28 6.18 7.55
CA LEU A 267 -10.57 6.73 8.86
C LEU A 267 -10.26 8.23 8.95
N PRO A 268 -10.76 8.92 9.99
CA PRO A 268 -10.48 10.33 10.22
C PRO A 268 -8.98 10.63 10.39
N LYS A 269 -8.53 11.80 9.94
CA LYS A 269 -7.17 12.28 10.19
C LYS A 269 -6.92 12.56 11.68
N PHE A 270 -5.68 12.34 12.13
CA PHE A 270 -5.26 12.52 13.52
C PHE A 270 -3.96 13.35 13.66
N GLY A 271 -3.51 14.01 12.60
CA GLY A 271 -2.30 14.85 12.61
C GLY A 271 -1.16 14.35 11.71
N SER A 272 -1.27 13.13 11.18
CA SER A 272 -0.39 12.66 10.09
C SER A 272 -0.80 13.29 8.76
N ASP A 273 0.11 13.31 7.79
CA ASP A 273 -0.17 13.60 6.38
C ASP A 273 -0.80 12.39 5.66
N HIS A 274 -0.91 11.24 6.35
CA HIS A 274 -1.72 10.11 5.92
C HIS A 274 -3.03 10.00 6.72
N PHE A 275 -4.08 9.54 6.05
CA PHE A 275 -5.28 9.02 6.69
C PHE A 275 -5.10 7.53 6.95
N PRO A 276 -5.45 7.01 8.12
CA PRO A 276 -5.50 5.56 8.30
C PRO A 276 -6.58 4.92 7.44
N ILE A 277 -6.35 3.67 7.05
CA ILE A 277 -7.31 2.85 6.33
C ILE A 277 -7.67 1.63 7.18
N LEU A 278 -8.94 1.29 7.22
CA LEU A 278 -9.46 0.08 7.83
C LEU A 278 -10.02 -0.82 6.75
N ILE A 279 -9.64 -2.08 6.77
CA ILE A 279 -10.23 -3.12 5.93
C ILE A 279 -10.67 -4.30 6.79
N THR A 280 -11.81 -4.88 6.47
CA THR A 280 -12.29 -6.11 7.07
C THR A 280 -12.50 -7.15 5.97
N LEU A 281 -11.89 -8.31 6.13
CA LEU A 281 -11.90 -9.42 5.19
C LEU A 281 -12.49 -10.64 5.85
N ASN A 282 -13.16 -11.49 5.06
CA ASN A 282 -13.61 -12.81 5.48
C ASN A 282 -12.90 -13.88 4.66
N TYR A 283 -12.33 -14.88 5.33
CA TYR A 283 -11.60 -15.96 4.66
C TYR A 283 -12.58 -17.03 4.18
N GLU A 284 -12.67 -17.23 2.88
CA GLU A 284 -13.63 -18.11 2.19
C GLU A 284 -12.95 -18.96 1.11
N PRO A 285 -12.04 -19.88 1.44
CA PRO A 285 -11.23 -20.63 0.48
C PRO A 285 -12.05 -21.45 -0.53
N LYS A 286 -13.28 -21.80 -0.21
CA LYS A 286 -14.17 -22.55 -1.11
C LYS A 286 -14.71 -21.72 -2.28
N HIS A 287 -14.57 -20.41 -2.22
CA HIS A 287 -15.08 -19.45 -3.20
C HIS A 287 -13.96 -18.70 -3.94
N GLU A 288 -12.72 -19.20 -3.84
CA GLU A 288 -11.54 -18.60 -4.48
C GLU A 288 -11.72 -18.49 -6.00
N GLU A 289 -12.22 -19.54 -6.66
CA GLU A 289 -12.39 -19.59 -8.12
C GLU A 289 -13.38 -18.55 -8.67
N GLU A 290 -14.23 -17.97 -7.82
CA GLU A 290 -15.18 -16.94 -8.23
C GLU A 290 -14.51 -15.56 -8.43
N GLN A 291 -13.29 -15.40 -7.94
CA GLN A 291 -12.47 -14.20 -8.10
C GLN A 291 -11.32 -14.47 -9.06
N GLN A 292 -11.17 -13.61 -10.06
CA GLN A 292 -10.15 -13.80 -11.08
C GLN A 292 -9.06 -12.73 -10.92
N PRO A 293 -7.97 -13.04 -10.21
CA PRO A 293 -6.85 -12.12 -10.09
C PRO A 293 -6.14 -11.92 -11.44
N PRO A 294 -5.43 -10.81 -11.63
CA PRO A 294 -4.57 -10.63 -12.79
C PRO A 294 -3.50 -11.72 -12.82
N LYS A 295 -3.09 -12.12 -14.04
CA LYS A 295 -2.09 -13.16 -14.24
C LYS A 295 -0.90 -12.56 -14.96
N ALA A 296 0.29 -12.94 -14.52
CA ALA A 296 1.54 -12.63 -15.20
C ALA A 296 1.75 -13.54 -16.42
N ASP A 297 2.31 -12.98 -17.46
CA ASP A 297 2.87 -13.73 -18.59
C ASP A 297 4.41 -13.87 -18.48
N ALA A 298 5.07 -14.33 -19.53
CA ALA A 298 6.53 -14.53 -19.52
C ALA A 298 7.29 -13.20 -19.50
N GLU A 299 6.78 -12.17 -20.18
CA GLU A 299 7.37 -10.83 -20.25
C GLU A 299 7.27 -10.14 -18.86
N ASP A 300 6.12 -10.23 -18.17
CA ASP A 300 5.93 -9.76 -16.81
C ASP A 300 6.95 -10.38 -15.83
N HIS A 301 7.25 -11.68 -16.00
CA HIS A 301 8.23 -12.36 -15.15
C HIS A 301 9.67 -11.92 -15.45
N GLU A 302 10.01 -11.64 -16.70
CA GLU A 302 11.31 -11.13 -17.11
C GLU A 302 11.50 -9.70 -16.58
N GLU A 303 10.55 -8.81 -16.83
CA GLU A 303 10.53 -7.44 -16.30
C GLU A 303 10.70 -7.42 -14.76
N ALA A 304 9.95 -8.26 -14.04
CA ALA A 304 10.09 -8.36 -12.59
C ALA A 304 11.47 -8.85 -12.12
N ASN A 305 12.15 -9.73 -12.91
CA ASN A 305 13.51 -10.15 -12.58
C ASN A 305 14.52 -9.02 -12.79
N GLU A 306 14.40 -8.28 -13.89
CA GLU A 306 15.27 -7.15 -14.23
C GLU A 306 15.15 -6.06 -13.15
N LEU A 307 13.93 -5.61 -12.83
CA LEU A 307 13.70 -4.59 -11.81
C LEU A 307 14.19 -5.01 -10.42
N ILE A 308 14.06 -6.29 -10.05
CA ILE A 308 14.62 -6.81 -8.80
C ILE A 308 16.14 -6.71 -8.81
N GLN A 309 16.79 -7.13 -9.91
CA GLN A 309 18.24 -7.10 -9.99
C GLN A 309 18.78 -5.68 -9.93
N GLU A 310 18.21 -4.76 -10.69
CA GLU A 310 18.57 -3.33 -10.67
C GLU A 310 18.41 -2.72 -9.27
N GLY A 311 17.30 -3.03 -8.60
CA GLY A 311 17.05 -2.51 -7.26
C GLY A 311 17.98 -3.09 -6.19
N LEU A 312 18.39 -4.36 -6.29
CA LEU A 312 19.36 -4.97 -5.38
C LEU A 312 20.75 -4.33 -5.56
N GLU A 313 21.20 -4.13 -6.81
CA GLU A 313 22.46 -3.45 -7.10
C GLU A 313 22.47 -2.02 -6.53
N LYS A 314 21.36 -1.29 -6.68
CA LYS A 314 21.21 0.05 -6.10
C LYS A 314 21.13 0.05 -4.57
N GLY A 315 20.55 -0.98 -3.96
CA GLY A 315 20.53 -1.16 -2.51
C GLY A 315 21.93 -1.36 -1.95
N GLU A 316 22.73 -2.21 -2.60
CA GLU A 316 24.15 -2.44 -2.22
C GLU A 316 24.97 -1.15 -2.34
N GLU A 317 24.89 -0.41 -3.46
CA GLU A 317 25.56 0.88 -3.65
C GLU A 317 25.23 1.87 -2.52
N ARG A 318 23.94 1.99 -2.15
CA ARG A 318 23.51 2.89 -1.06
C ARG A 318 24.01 2.46 0.32
N SER A 319 24.06 1.16 0.57
CA SER A 319 24.59 0.64 1.85
C SER A 319 26.10 0.96 1.98
N GLU A 320 26.87 0.79 0.91
CA GLU A 320 28.29 1.16 0.85
C GLU A 320 28.51 2.66 1.06
N GLU A 321 27.69 3.51 0.43
CA GLU A 321 27.74 4.98 0.60
C GLU A 321 27.48 5.38 2.07
N LYS A 322 26.44 4.79 2.72
CA LYS A 322 26.12 5.04 4.13
C LYS A 322 27.27 4.60 5.08
N GLU A 323 27.89 3.48 4.80
CA GLU A 323 29.05 2.99 5.59
C GLU A 323 30.24 3.91 5.43
N ALA A 324 30.53 4.39 4.22
CA ALA A 324 31.60 5.35 3.95
C ALA A 324 31.38 6.68 4.67
N GLU A 325 30.16 7.22 4.66
CA GLU A 325 29.82 8.44 5.40
C GLU A 325 29.93 8.29 6.93
N ASN A 326 29.56 7.12 7.48
CA ASN A 326 29.65 6.84 8.92
C ASN A 326 31.07 6.51 9.37
N GLY A 327 31.92 5.98 8.50
CA GLY A 327 33.35 5.68 8.77
C GLY A 327 34.24 6.91 8.78
N ILE A 328 33.78 8.06 8.31
CA ILE A 328 34.48 9.35 8.28
C ILE A 328 34.23 10.18 9.56
N LYS A 329 33.32 9.77 10.43
CA LYS A 329 33.04 10.41 11.73
C LYS A 329 33.78 9.70 12.86
#